data_0d2ada7ac3d1d277098a726b659f611e
#
_entry.id   0d2ada7ac3d1d277098a726b659f611e
#
_cell.length_a   1.000
_cell.length_b   1.000
_cell.length_c   1.000
_cell.angle_alpha   90.00
_cell.angle_beta   90.00
_cell.angle_gamma   90.00
#
_symmetry.space_group_name_H-M   'P 1'
#
loop_
_entity.id
_entity.type
_entity.pdbx_description
1 polymer ?
#
loop_
_entity_poly.entity_id
_entity_poly.type
_entity_poly.pdbx_seq_one_letter_code
_entity_poly.pdbx_strand_id
1 'polypeptide(L)'
;MYPRAKPLAGNDSRDAAPQPARITSKDNHWLKVFRASLRGAEPAKPAVASQISSPTENENSPGTWIGIEGPHLVTEAIRSGLVIAAILASETGERHLESTEAELKLRGTEPHGQPLLPAHQPRRTQILRATDRLFDSITGTKAPQGIAALITPRSWTFDDLLVPGVALVVVLAGVQDPGNVGTILRSAEAFGATGAITATGSAFPFAPKVLRASSGSALRLPIVHGADPLTALKRLASRGLKIYAASSRRADTRQPVLPQAADLRHPAAIVVGNESAGLSPEIEAAAHSSILIPLLSNVDSLNAAVAASVLLYETARQRRGEAT
;
A
#
# COMPACT_ATOMS: atom_id res chain seq x y z
N MET A 1 49.59 30.17 48.17
CA MET A 1 48.28 30.83 48.19
C MET A 1 47.77 30.84 46.74
N TYR A 2 47.03 29.79 46.33
CA TYR A 2 46.47 29.68 44.95
C TYR A 2 44.99 30.04 44.97
N PRO A 3 44.48 30.81 44.04
CA PRO A 3 43.05 31.14 43.98
C PRO A 3 42.22 29.96 43.42
N ARG A 4 41.11 29.69 44.14
CA ARG A 4 40.09 28.72 43.73
C ARG A 4 39.41 29.16 42.42
N ALA A 5 39.39 28.27 41.43
CA ALA A 5 38.57 28.41 40.21
C ALA A 5 37.10 28.29 40.56
N LYS A 6 36.27 29.23 40.03
CA LYS A 6 34.79 29.15 40.04
C LYS A 6 34.34 28.03 39.12
N PRO A 7 33.27 27.25 39.47
CA PRO A 7 32.67 26.29 38.55
C PRO A 7 31.94 27.07 37.44
N LEU A 8 32.20 26.69 36.20
CA LEU A 8 31.46 27.12 35.01
C LEU A 8 30.04 26.52 35.10
N ALA A 9 29.03 27.41 35.07
CA ALA A 9 27.64 27.03 34.94
C ALA A 9 27.46 26.26 33.64
N GLY A 10 27.12 24.96 33.75
CA GLY A 10 26.76 24.14 32.62
C GLY A 10 25.46 24.66 31.99
N ASN A 11 25.55 25.00 30.71
CA ASN A 11 24.42 25.40 29.90
C ASN A 11 23.69 24.13 29.46
N ASP A 12 22.79 23.64 30.32
CA ASP A 12 21.98 22.43 30.10
C ASP A 12 20.70 22.79 29.35
N SER A 13 20.86 23.21 28.06
CA SER A 13 19.72 23.54 27.20
C SER A 13 19.72 22.78 25.87
N ARG A 14 20.09 21.48 25.88
CA ARG A 14 20.21 20.69 24.64
C ARG A 14 19.23 19.53 24.46
N ASP A 15 18.22 19.34 25.31
CA ASP A 15 17.29 18.21 25.17
C ASP A 15 15.80 18.52 25.44
N ALA A 16 15.36 19.73 25.20
CA ALA A 16 13.92 19.97 25.11
C ALA A 16 13.43 19.45 23.76
N ALA A 17 12.67 18.35 23.77
CA ALA A 17 11.97 17.90 22.57
C ALA A 17 11.17 19.06 21.96
N PRO A 18 11.28 19.36 20.68
CA PRO A 18 10.59 20.49 20.08
C PRO A 18 9.08 20.31 20.31
N GLN A 19 8.45 21.32 20.91
CA GLN A 19 7.00 21.31 21.08
C GLN A 19 6.32 21.17 19.73
N PRO A 20 5.24 20.35 19.62
CA PRO A 20 4.51 20.15 18.38
C PRO A 20 4.01 21.50 17.84
N ALA A 21 4.24 21.74 16.56
CA ALA A 21 3.80 22.98 15.92
C ALA A 21 2.26 23.03 15.85
N ARG A 22 1.67 24.05 16.46
CA ARG A 22 0.20 24.26 16.44
C ARG A 22 -0.20 24.99 15.17
N ILE A 23 -1.10 24.40 14.40
CA ILE A 23 -1.69 24.99 13.19
C ILE A 23 -2.98 25.71 13.57
N THR A 24 -3.04 27.01 13.25
CA THR A 24 -4.19 27.87 13.58
C THR A 24 -4.90 28.43 12.34
N SER A 25 -4.32 28.31 11.16
CA SER A 25 -4.88 28.87 9.92
C SER A 25 -5.13 27.79 8.87
N LYS A 26 -6.24 27.91 8.11
CA LYS A 26 -6.57 27.08 6.93
C LYS A 26 -5.55 27.22 5.80
N ASP A 27 -4.83 28.34 5.76
CA ASP A 27 -3.82 28.64 4.74
C ASP A 27 -2.46 28.05 5.05
N ASN A 28 -2.30 27.38 6.19
CA ASN A 28 -1.08 26.70 6.54
C ASN A 28 -0.65 25.71 5.45
N HIS A 29 0.63 25.70 5.09
CA HIS A 29 1.21 24.83 4.07
C HIS A 29 0.88 23.35 4.33
N TRP A 30 1.09 22.87 5.56
CA TRP A 30 0.84 21.48 5.92
C TRP A 30 -0.63 21.07 5.72
N LEU A 31 -1.60 21.93 6.07
CA LEU A 31 -3.01 21.63 5.85
C LEU A 31 -3.34 21.53 4.35
N LYS A 32 -2.71 22.33 3.51
CA LYS A 32 -2.87 22.25 2.04
C LYS A 32 -2.33 20.92 1.52
N VAL A 33 -1.16 20.49 1.99
CA VAL A 33 -0.53 19.21 1.63
C VAL A 33 -1.40 18.04 2.12
N PHE A 34 -1.81 18.01 3.39
CA PHE A 34 -2.69 16.97 3.92
C PHE A 34 -4.00 16.88 3.15
N ARG A 35 -4.63 18.02 2.85
CA ARG A 35 -5.87 18.07 2.07
C ARG A 35 -5.71 17.46 0.68
N ALA A 36 -4.65 17.79 -0.03
CA ALA A 36 -4.36 17.24 -1.35
C ALA A 36 -4.13 15.73 -1.28
N SER A 37 -3.28 15.28 -0.36
CA SER A 37 -2.91 13.86 -0.21
C SER A 37 -4.06 12.99 0.31
N LEU A 38 -4.92 13.50 1.21
CA LEU A 38 -6.09 12.77 1.75
C LEU A 38 -7.27 12.70 0.77
N ARG A 39 -7.29 13.53 -0.27
CA ARG A 39 -8.32 13.46 -1.33
C ARG A 39 -7.98 12.48 -2.44
N GLY A 40 -6.84 11.80 -2.37
CA GLY A 40 -6.46 10.74 -3.31
C GLY A 40 -6.01 11.25 -4.67
N ALA A 41 -5.49 12.47 -4.76
CA ALA A 41 -4.73 12.85 -5.93
C ALA A 41 -3.57 11.85 -6.09
N GLU A 42 -3.54 11.12 -7.22
CA GLU A 42 -2.39 10.29 -7.56
C GLU A 42 -1.14 11.18 -7.51
N PRO A 43 -0.09 10.83 -6.74
CA PRO A 43 1.13 11.61 -6.75
C PRO A 43 1.59 11.73 -8.20
N ALA A 44 1.95 12.94 -8.63
CA ALA A 44 2.43 13.18 -9.98
C ALA A 44 3.46 12.09 -10.29
N LYS A 45 3.28 11.34 -11.41
CA LYS A 45 4.20 10.25 -11.78
C LYS A 45 5.61 10.77 -11.63
N PRO A 46 6.49 10.11 -10.87
CA PRO A 46 7.91 10.40 -11.01
C PRO A 46 8.21 10.19 -12.48
N ALA A 47 8.69 11.22 -13.16
CA ALA A 47 9.13 11.13 -14.54
C ALA A 47 9.98 9.86 -14.61
N VAL A 48 9.62 8.94 -15.51
CA VAL A 48 10.36 7.69 -15.71
C VAL A 48 11.82 8.07 -15.73
N ALA A 49 12.56 7.66 -14.71
CA ALA A 49 13.96 7.98 -14.56
C ALA A 49 14.72 7.34 -15.72
N SER A 50 14.78 8.07 -16.82
CA SER A 50 15.85 7.94 -17.78
C SER A 50 17.06 8.57 -17.12
N GLN A 51 17.97 7.72 -16.66
CA GLN A 51 19.39 7.94 -16.51
C GLN A 51 19.85 9.13 -15.64
N ILE A 52 20.41 8.76 -14.47
CA ILE A 52 21.61 9.39 -13.88
C ILE A 52 21.67 10.90 -13.96
N SER A 53 21.27 11.60 -12.90
CA SER A 53 21.85 12.88 -12.51
C SER A 53 21.48 13.23 -11.07
N SER A 54 22.52 13.36 -10.25
CA SER A 54 22.71 14.17 -9.03
C SER A 54 21.64 14.23 -7.92
N PRO A 55 22.04 14.01 -6.65
CA PRO A 55 21.15 13.99 -5.49
C PRO A 55 20.90 15.42 -4.96
N THR A 56 20.18 16.26 -5.70
CA THR A 56 19.81 17.62 -5.26
C THR A 56 18.36 17.98 -5.52
N GLU A 57 17.49 17.03 -5.88
CA GLU A 57 16.07 17.32 -5.93
C GLU A 57 15.44 17.15 -4.55
N ASN A 58 14.81 18.22 -4.12
CA ASN A 58 14.18 18.49 -2.84
C ASN A 58 13.18 17.36 -2.49
N GLU A 59 13.58 16.41 -1.63
CA GLU A 59 12.77 15.26 -1.16
C GLU A 59 11.45 15.68 -0.45
N ASN A 60 11.17 16.97 -0.38
CA ASN A 60 9.98 17.58 0.22
C ASN A 60 8.93 18.02 -0.81
N SER A 61 9.00 17.58 -2.06
CA SER A 61 7.97 17.94 -3.05
C SER A 61 6.61 17.33 -2.67
N PRO A 62 5.53 18.13 -2.63
CA PRO A 62 4.19 17.68 -2.21
C PRO A 62 3.60 16.51 -3.01
N GLY A 63 4.16 16.19 -4.17
CA GLY A 63 3.69 15.12 -5.04
C GLY A 63 4.17 13.70 -4.69
N THR A 64 5.07 13.54 -3.71
CA THR A 64 5.62 12.23 -3.32
C THR A 64 4.92 11.61 -2.12
N TRP A 65 4.07 12.34 -1.41
CA TRP A 65 3.43 11.87 -0.19
C TRP A 65 2.00 11.40 -0.41
N ILE A 66 1.66 10.32 0.29
CA ILE A 66 0.30 9.79 0.40
C ILE A 66 -0.25 10.14 1.76
N GLY A 67 -1.50 10.63 1.80
CA GLY A 67 -2.22 10.88 3.03
C GLY A 67 -2.94 9.62 3.52
N ILE A 68 -2.71 9.28 4.78
CA ILE A 68 -3.45 8.22 5.48
C ILE A 68 -4.18 8.82 6.68
N GLU A 69 -5.36 8.30 7.00
CA GLU A 69 -6.23 8.80 8.06
C GLU A 69 -6.66 7.65 8.98
N GLY A 70 -6.68 7.95 10.26
CA GLY A 70 -7.12 7.06 11.33
C GLY A 70 -5.96 6.32 12.02
N PRO A 71 -6.12 6.03 13.34
CA PRO A 71 -5.05 5.48 14.16
C PRO A 71 -4.54 4.12 13.66
N HIS A 72 -5.45 3.29 13.15
CA HIS A 72 -5.08 1.98 12.60
C HIS A 72 -4.08 2.10 11.43
N LEU A 73 -4.40 2.91 10.40
CA LEU A 73 -3.52 3.06 9.24
C LEU A 73 -2.19 3.75 9.60
N VAL A 74 -2.22 4.72 10.53
CA VAL A 74 -1.00 5.39 10.99
C VAL A 74 -0.10 4.39 11.72
N THR A 75 -0.65 3.57 12.62
CA THR A 75 0.09 2.51 13.31
C THR A 75 0.65 1.47 12.33
N GLU A 76 -0.17 1.03 11.36
CA GLU A 76 0.27 0.08 10.34
C GLU A 76 1.42 0.64 9.47
N ALA A 77 1.35 1.92 9.11
CA ALA A 77 2.43 2.56 8.36
C ALA A 77 3.74 2.60 9.15
N ILE A 78 3.67 2.91 10.45
CA ILE A 78 4.83 2.90 11.34
C ILE A 78 5.39 1.48 11.46
N ARG A 79 4.57 0.49 11.78
CA ARG A 79 4.97 -0.92 11.92
C ARG A 79 5.54 -1.51 10.65
N SER A 80 5.01 -1.09 9.51
CA SER A 80 5.51 -1.50 8.19
C SER A 80 6.84 -0.85 7.82
N GLY A 81 7.39 0.02 8.65
CA GLY A 81 8.67 0.65 8.38
C GLY A 81 8.62 1.75 7.31
N LEU A 82 7.45 2.35 7.05
CA LEU A 82 7.34 3.43 6.08
C LEU A 82 7.91 4.74 6.62
N VAL A 83 8.37 5.58 5.71
CA VAL A 83 8.83 6.93 6.04
C VAL A 83 7.61 7.80 6.34
N ILE A 84 7.55 8.36 7.55
CA ILE A 84 6.51 9.28 7.99
C ILE A 84 7.07 10.70 7.94
N ALA A 85 6.59 11.50 7.00
CA ALA A 85 7.01 12.91 6.87
C ALA A 85 6.39 13.81 7.95
N ALA A 86 5.08 13.63 8.18
CA ALA A 86 4.35 14.39 9.19
C ALA A 86 3.18 13.59 9.75
N ILE A 87 2.84 13.83 11.01
CA ILE A 87 1.62 13.38 11.68
C ILE A 87 0.85 14.62 12.10
N LEU A 88 -0.44 14.65 11.80
CA LEU A 88 -1.37 15.68 12.22
C LEU A 88 -2.38 15.08 13.18
N ALA A 89 -2.46 15.63 14.39
CA ALA A 89 -3.49 15.29 15.37
C ALA A 89 -4.42 16.48 15.59
N SER A 90 -5.72 16.20 15.68
CA SER A 90 -6.72 17.14 16.16
C SER A 90 -6.87 17.05 17.69
N GLU A 91 -7.67 17.92 18.29
CA GLU A 91 -7.97 17.89 19.73
C GLU A 91 -8.55 16.51 20.13
N THR A 92 -9.50 15.99 19.35
CA THR A 92 -10.05 14.63 19.55
C THR A 92 -9.00 13.54 19.29
N GLY A 93 -8.05 13.77 18.40
CA GLY A 93 -7.00 12.83 18.02
C GLY A 93 -5.81 12.75 18.98
N GLU A 94 -5.67 13.68 19.93
CA GLU A 94 -4.57 13.69 20.91
C GLU A 94 -4.43 12.37 21.67
N ARG A 95 -5.53 11.71 22.00
CA ARG A 95 -5.54 10.39 22.65
C ARG A 95 -4.81 9.31 21.88
N HIS A 96 -4.66 9.47 20.55
CA HIS A 96 -3.94 8.53 19.69
C HIS A 96 -2.47 8.91 19.50
N LEU A 97 -2.11 10.16 19.83
CA LEU A 97 -0.76 10.67 19.56
C LEU A 97 0.28 9.99 20.47
N GLU A 98 -0.02 9.79 21.75
CA GLU A 98 0.89 9.13 22.70
C GLU A 98 1.25 7.71 22.27
N SER A 99 0.26 6.91 21.86
CA SER A 99 0.50 5.56 21.35
C SER A 99 1.27 5.58 20.03
N THR A 100 1.01 6.55 19.16
CA THR A 100 1.70 6.74 17.89
C THR A 100 3.16 7.13 18.09
N GLU A 101 3.44 8.05 19.03
CA GLU A 101 4.80 8.43 19.40
C GLU A 101 5.57 7.29 20.05
N ALA A 102 4.91 6.46 20.86
CA ALA A 102 5.50 5.26 21.43
C ALA A 102 5.93 4.26 20.35
N GLU A 103 5.08 4.01 19.36
CA GLU A 103 5.41 3.14 18.20
C GLU A 103 6.58 3.71 17.38
N LEU A 104 6.62 5.03 17.16
CA LEU A 104 7.75 5.68 16.48
C LEU A 104 9.07 5.53 17.24
N LYS A 105 9.03 5.62 18.57
CA LYS A 105 10.21 5.44 19.44
C LYS A 105 10.69 3.99 19.44
N LEU A 106 9.77 3.03 19.55
CA LEU A 106 10.09 1.58 19.52
C LEU A 106 10.78 1.19 18.22
N ARG A 107 10.42 1.82 17.10
CA ARG A 107 11.06 1.59 15.81
C ARG A 107 12.53 2.00 15.75
N GLY A 108 12.95 2.96 16.57
CA GLY A 108 14.35 3.40 16.67
C GLY A 108 15.25 2.47 17.49
N THR A 109 14.66 1.47 18.19
CA THR A 109 15.38 0.54 19.05
C THR A 109 15.14 -0.90 18.58
N GLU A 110 16.06 -1.42 17.78
CA GLU A 110 16.05 -2.84 17.42
C GLU A 110 16.60 -3.73 18.56
N PRO A 111 16.03 -4.95 18.76
CA PRO A 111 16.57 -5.91 19.73
C PRO A 111 17.98 -6.42 19.39
N HIS A 112 18.47 -6.21 18.19
CA HIS A 112 19.75 -6.74 17.70
C HIS A 112 20.64 -5.73 16.96
N GLY A 113 20.42 -4.42 17.14
CA GLY A 113 21.41 -3.37 16.79
C GLY A 113 21.71 -3.18 15.30
N GLN A 114 20.92 -3.73 14.38
CA GLN A 114 21.07 -3.45 12.96
C GLN A 114 19.96 -2.48 12.45
N PRO A 115 20.33 -1.38 11.77
CA PRO A 115 19.33 -0.47 11.24
C PRO A 115 18.57 -1.15 10.07
N LEU A 116 17.25 -1.27 10.20
CA LEU A 116 16.35 -1.77 9.13
C LEU A 116 16.23 -0.85 7.92
N LEU A 117 16.95 0.26 7.92
CA LEU A 117 16.83 1.26 6.86
C LEU A 117 18.17 1.52 6.16
N PRO A 118 18.18 1.64 4.82
CA PRO A 118 19.33 2.18 4.13
C PRO A 118 19.64 3.61 4.64
N ALA A 119 20.89 4.04 4.49
CA ALA A 119 21.52 5.23 5.07
C ALA A 119 20.86 6.61 4.81
N HIS A 120 19.64 6.65 4.31
CA HIS A 120 18.83 7.85 4.15
C HIS A 120 17.72 7.87 5.20
N GLN A 121 18.09 8.11 6.46
CA GLN A 121 17.08 8.42 7.46
C GLN A 121 16.43 9.77 7.12
N PRO A 122 15.08 9.82 7.06
CA PRO A 122 14.40 11.07 6.85
C PRO A 122 14.63 12.00 8.03
N ARG A 123 14.64 13.27 7.73
CA ARG A 123 14.43 14.34 8.68
C ARG A 123 13.33 13.92 9.66
N ARG A 124 13.55 14.16 10.95
CA ARG A 124 12.63 13.90 12.07
C ARG A 124 11.16 14.11 11.65
N THR A 125 10.29 13.11 11.88
CA THR A 125 8.84 13.18 11.65
C THR A 125 8.28 14.46 12.29
N GLN A 126 7.55 15.26 11.55
CA GLN A 126 6.91 16.47 12.06
C GLN A 126 5.63 16.11 12.80
N ILE A 127 5.50 16.48 14.07
CA ILE A 127 4.26 16.36 14.83
C ILE A 127 3.53 17.69 14.80
N LEU A 128 2.32 17.68 14.29
CA LEU A 128 1.49 18.85 14.07
C LEU A 128 0.18 18.72 14.85
N ARG A 129 -0.31 19.81 15.40
CA ARG A 129 -1.59 19.86 16.12
C ARG A 129 -2.51 20.87 15.47
N ALA A 130 -3.80 20.54 15.38
CA ALA A 130 -4.84 21.41 14.85
C ALA A 130 -6.12 21.31 15.69
N THR A 131 -7.04 22.26 15.51
CA THR A 131 -8.39 22.10 16.04
C THR A 131 -9.17 21.05 15.25
N ASP A 132 -10.17 20.41 15.85
CA ASP A 132 -11.06 19.47 15.17
C ASP A 132 -11.66 20.08 13.90
N ARG A 133 -12.11 21.36 13.97
CA ARG A 133 -12.64 22.08 12.81
C ARG A 133 -11.66 22.19 11.63
N LEU A 134 -10.38 22.38 11.91
CA LEU A 134 -9.35 22.43 10.86
C LEU A 134 -9.09 21.05 10.30
N PHE A 135 -9.03 20.04 11.16
CA PHE A 135 -8.85 18.65 10.76
C PHE A 135 -10.01 18.16 9.86
N ASP A 136 -11.26 18.40 10.25
CA ASP A 136 -12.46 18.05 9.48
C ASP A 136 -12.47 18.69 8.08
N SER A 137 -11.86 19.87 7.94
CA SER A 137 -11.79 20.57 6.66
C SER A 137 -10.89 19.89 5.61
N ILE A 138 -10.02 19.00 6.04
CA ILE A 138 -9.06 18.31 5.15
C ILE A 138 -9.41 16.85 4.89
N THR A 139 -10.19 16.23 5.76
CA THR A 139 -10.59 14.82 5.65
C THR A 139 -11.75 14.64 4.69
N GLY A 140 -11.87 13.44 4.12
CA GLY A 140 -13.03 13.01 3.31
C GLY A 140 -13.95 12.06 4.07
N THR A 141 -13.70 11.83 5.37
CA THR A 141 -14.41 10.86 6.19
C THR A 141 -15.56 11.55 6.94
N LYS A 142 -16.72 10.89 7.03
CA LYS A 142 -17.89 11.44 7.76
C LYS A 142 -17.70 11.54 9.27
N ALA A 143 -16.85 10.66 9.83
CA ALA A 143 -16.54 10.61 11.25
C ALA A 143 -15.01 10.45 11.42
N PRO A 144 -14.23 11.53 11.27
CA PRO A 144 -12.78 11.47 11.38
C PRO A 144 -12.35 11.13 12.81
N GLN A 145 -11.29 10.33 12.92
CA GLN A 145 -10.74 9.91 14.22
C GLN A 145 -9.65 10.86 14.74
N GLY A 146 -9.48 11.99 14.10
CA GLY A 146 -8.63 13.08 14.56
C GLY A 146 -7.13 12.87 14.37
N ILE A 147 -6.67 11.83 13.68
CA ILE A 147 -5.26 11.61 13.38
C ILE A 147 -5.06 11.24 11.92
N ALA A 148 -4.03 11.83 11.31
CA ALA A 148 -3.62 11.55 9.94
C ALA A 148 -2.09 11.63 9.82
N ALA A 149 -1.53 10.97 8.80
CA ALA A 149 -0.11 11.07 8.50
C ALA A 149 0.14 11.24 7.00
N LEU A 150 1.27 11.85 6.68
CA LEU A 150 1.86 11.88 5.35
C LEU A 150 2.99 10.87 5.31
N ILE A 151 2.90 9.92 4.39
CA ILE A 151 3.85 8.83 4.24
C ILE A 151 4.44 8.80 2.84
N THR A 152 5.64 8.26 2.72
CA THR A 152 6.22 7.88 1.43
C THR A 152 6.00 6.37 1.24
N PRO A 153 5.24 5.93 0.22
CA PRO A 153 5.06 4.52 -0.05
C PRO A 153 6.38 3.90 -0.51
N ARG A 154 6.55 2.60 -0.28
CA ARG A 154 7.70 1.88 -0.85
C ARG A 154 7.57 1.80 -2.36
N SER A 155 8.68 2.03 -3.05
CA SER A 155 8.78 1.74 -4.47
C SER A 155 9.17 0.27 -4.65
N TRP A 156 8.31 -0.48 -5.29
CA TRP A 156 8.54 -1.89 -5.59
C TRP A 156 8.84 -2.08 -7.07
N THR A 157 9.79 -2.92 -7.35
CA THR A 157 10.11 -3.37 -8.70
C THR A 157 9.32 -4.62 -9.06
N PHE A 158 9.31 -4.97 -10.32
CA PHE A 158 8.67 -6.20 -10.78
C PHE A 158 9.34 -7.45 -10.17
N ASP A 159 10.64 -7.39 -9.93
CA ASP A 159 11.39 -8.52 -9.40
C ASP A 159 11.10 -8.75 -7.90
N ASP A 160 10.69 -7.71 -7.17
CA ASP A 160 10.26 -7.83 -5.77
C ASP A 160 8.97 -8.66 -5.59
N LEU A 161 8.17 -8.82 -6.67
CA LEU A 161 6.98 -9.67 -6.65
C LEU A 161 7.32 -11.16 -6.75
N LEU A 162 8.54 -11.50 -7.19
CA LEU A 162 8.92 -12.84 -7.64
C LEU A 162 9.75 -13.56 -6.58
N VAL A 163 9.09 -14.08 -5.56
CA VAL A 163 9.75 -14.94 -4.58
C VAL A 163 9.99 -16.32 -5.20
N PRO A 164 11.24 -16.81 -5.28
CA PRO A 164 11.56 -18.09 -5.92
C PRO A 164 10.75 -19.27 -5.33
N GLY A 165 10.20 -20.09 -6.22
CA GLY A 165 9.48 -21.32 -5.85
C GLY A 165 8.04 -21.12 -5.38
N VAL A 166 7.70 -19.94 -4.84
CA VAL A 166 6.38 -19.70 -4.23
C VAL A 166 5.64 -18.47 -4.77
N ALA A 167 6.16 -17.85 -5.84
CA ALA A 167 5.57 -16.62 -6.38
C ALA A 167 4.06 -16.79 -6.65
N LEU A 168 3.27 -15.88 -6.07
CA LEU A 168 1.84 -15.72 -6.33
C LEU A 168 1.58 -14.23 -6.54
N VAL A 169 1.25 -13.86 -7.76
CA VAL A 169 1.00 -12.46 -8.12
C VAL A 169 -0.46 -12.27 -8.50
N VAL A 170 -1.10 -11.27 -7.91
CA VAL A 170 -2.46 -10.89 -8.33
C VAL A 170 -2.37 -9.72 -9.30
N VAL A 171 -2.97 -9.85 -10.47
CA VAL A 171 -3.00 -8.81 -11.50
C VAL A 171 -4.41 -8.26 -11.62
N LEU A 172 -4.58 -7.00 -11.28
CA LEU A 172 -5.84 -6.28 -11.42
C LEU A 172 -5.82 -5.54 -12.77
N ALA A 173 -6.56 -6.08 -13.73
CA ALA A 173 -6.61 -5.56 -15.09
C ALA A 173 -7.90 -4.74 -15.31
N GLY A 174 -7.86 -3.46 -14.92
CA GLY A 174 -8.99 -2.56 -15.05
C GLY A 174 -10.04 -2.63 -13.94
N VAL A 175 -9.69 -3.13 -12.74
CA VAL A 175 -10.58 -3.08 -11.56
C VAL A 175 -10.70 -1.65 -11.09
N GLN A 176 -11.87 -1.04 -11.30
CA GLN A 176 -12.08 0.40 -11.10
C GLN A 176 -12.62 0.78 -9.72
N ASP A 177 -13.39 -0.11 -9.06
CA ASP A 177 -13.90 0.22 -7.71
C ASP A 177 -12.78 0.12 -6.67
N PRO A 178 -12.48 1.23 -5.96
CA PRO A 178 -11.44 1.23 -4.93
C PRO A 178 -11.71 0.27 -3.76
N GLY A 179 -12.98 -0.05 -3.50
CA GLY A 179 -13.38 -1.04 -2.50
C GLY A 179 -12.96 -2.44 -2.91
N ASN A 180 -13.19 -2.81 -4.19
CA ASN A 180 -12.77 -4.07 -4.75
C ASN A 180 -11.24 -4.19 -4.76
N VAL A 181 -10.53 -3.16 -5.25
CA VAL A 181 -9.06 -3.15 -5.22
C VAL A 181 -8.54 -3.37 -3.81
N GLY A 182 -9.04 -2.62 -2.82
CA GLY A 182 -8.60 -2.78 -1.43
C GLY A 182 -8.90 -4.16 -0.86
N THR A 183 -10.08 -4.70 -1.12
CA THR A 183 -10.46 -6.05 -0.68
C THR A 183 -9.61 -7.13 -1.32
N ILE A 184 -9.30 -7.01 -2.62
CA ILE A 184 -8.40 -7.94 -3.32
C ILE A 184 -7.00 -7.89 -2.71
N LEU A 185 -6.44 -6.70 -2.49
CA LEU A 185 -5.11 -6.55 -1.88
C LEU A 185 -5.06 -7.15 -0.46
N ARG A 186 -6.13 -6.99 0.32
CA ARG A 186 -6.23 -7.58 1.64
C ARG A 186 -6.29 -9.12 1.57
N SER A 187 -7.09 -9.66 0.68
CA SER A 187 -7.16 -11.11 0.46
C SER A 187 -5.84 -11.66 -0.08
N ALA A 188 -5.17 -10.92 -0.97
CA ALA A 188 -3.87 -11.30 -1.51
C ALA A 188 -2.83 -11.47 -0.40
N GLU A 189 -2.69 -10.48 0.48
CA GLU A 189 -1.79 -10.58 1.64
C GLU A 189 -2.19 -11.73 2.57
N ALA A 190 -3.48 -11.84 2.92
CA ALA A 190 -3.98 -12.85 3.84
C ALA A 190 -3.76 -14.29 3.35
N PHE A 191 -3.80 -14.50 2.05
CA PHE A 191 -3.63 -15.83 1.43
C PHE A 191 -2.23 -16.06 0.83
N GLY A 192 -1.25 -15.21 1.17
CA GLY A 192 0.15 -15.43 0.87
C GLY A 192 0.56 -15.09 -0.55
N ALA A 193 -0.10 -14.14 -1.20
CA ALA A 193 0.42 -13.55 -2.42
C ALA A 193 1.75 -12.83 -2.15
N THR A 194 2.70 -13.01 -3.04
CA THR A 194 4.02 -12.38 -2.96
C THR A 194 4.02 -10.95 -3.48
N GLY A 195 2.97 -10.56 -4.20
CA GLY A 195 2.76 -9.21 -4.67
C GLY A 195 1.52 -9.04 -5.53
N ALA A 196 1.27 -7.79 -5.92
CA ALA A 196 0.17 -7.43 -6.80
C ALA A 196 0.64 -6.47 -7.90
N ILE A 197 -0.08 -6.51 -9.03
CA ILE A 197 0.04 -5.53 -10.11
C ILE A 197 -1.31 -4.86 -10.28
N THR A 198 -1.38 -3.55 -10.06
CA THR A 198 -2.54 -2.76 -10.45
C THR A 198 -2.25 -2.15 -11.82
N ALA A 199 -2.76 -2.80 -12.86
CA ALA A 199 -2.53 -2.38 -14.23
C ALA A 199 -3.25 -1.06 -14.56
N THR A 200 -2.88 -0.44 -15.68
CA THR A 200 -3.55 0.75 -16.19
C THR A 200 -5.06 0.54 -16.27
N GLY A 201 -5.83 1.57 -15.91
CA GLY A 201 -7.30 1.49 -15.81
C GLY A 201 -7.84 0.97 -14.48
N SER A 202 -6.99 0.44 -13.59
CA SER A 202 -7.39 0.07 -12.23
C SER A 202 -7.30 1.26 -11.28
N ALA A 203 -8.08 1.23 -10.18
CA ALA A 203 -7.98 2.25 -9.16
C ALA A 203 -6.59 2.29 -8.53
N PHE A 204 -6.16 3.49 -8.16
CA PHE A 204 -4.85 3.72 -7.55
C PHE A 204 -4.72 2.98 -6.21
N PRO A 205 -3.71 2.11 -6.02
CA PRO A 205 -3.64 1.20 -4.85
C PRO A 205 -3.47 1.94 -3.51
N PHE A 206 -2.98 3.17 -3.54
CA PHE A 206 -2.81 3.99 -2.35
C PHE A 206 -3.87 5.10 -2.21
N ALA A 207 -4.95 5.04 -2.98
CA ALA A 207 -6.08 5.95 -2.78
C ALA A 207 -6.70 5.72 -1.39
N PRO A 208 -7.19 6.77 -0.70
CA PRO A 208 -7.68 6.67 0.68
C PRO A 208 -8.77 5.59 0.87
N LYS A 209 -9.66 5.41 -0.11
CA LYS A 209 -10.69 4.37 -0.08
C LYS A 209 -10.09 2.97 -0.20
N VAL A 210 -9.03 2.79 -1.01
CA VAL A 210 -8.30 1.51 -1.14
C VAL A 210 -7.55 1.19 0.16
N LEU A 211 -6.84 2.17 0.73
CA LEU A 211 -6.11 2.00 1.97
C LEU A 211 -7.01 1.56 3.12
N ARG A 212 -8.20 2.17 3.23
CA ARG A 212 -9.20 1.77 4.23
C ARG A 212 -9.74 0.37 3.95
N ALA A 213 -10.13 0.06 2.72
CA ALA A 213 -10.68 -1.25 2.35
C ALA A 213 -9.64 -2.38 2.50
N SER A 214 -8.37 -2.09 2.22
CA SER A 214 -7.27 -3.05 2.40
C SER A 214 -6.83 -3.21 3.86
N SER A 215 -7.32 -2.38 4.77
CA SER A 215 -6.89 -2.39 6.20
C SER A 215 -5.36 -2.34 6.34
N GLY A 216 -4.69 -1.55 5.49
CA GLY A 216 -3.23 -1.39 5.49
C GLY A 216 -2.45 -2.44 4.69
N SER A 217 -3.09 -3.48 4.13
CA SER A 217 -2.40 -4.48 3.29
C SER A 217 -1.67 -3.84 2.11
N ALA A 218 -2.25 -2.79 1.52
CA ALA A 218 -1.61 -2.04 0.43
C ALA A 218 -0.28 -1.37 0.85
N LEU A 219 -0.03 -1.18 2.14
CA LEU A 219 1.21 -0.60 2.66
C LEU A 219 2.34 -1.64 2.84
N ARG A 220 1.98 -2.93 2.91
CA ARG A 220 2.90 -4.04 3.19
C ARG A 220 3.18 -4.91 1.97
N LEU A 221 2.15 -5.23 1.21
CA LEU A 221 2.26 -6.06 0.02
C LEU A 221 3.10 -5.34 -1.05
N PRO A 222 4.08 -6.00 -1.69
CA PRO A 222 4.74 -5.48 -2.87
C PRO A 222 3.74 -5.19 -3.99
N ILE A 223 3.67 -3.94 -4.46
CA ILE A 223 2.72 -3.52 -5.51
C ILE A 223 3.44 -2.77 -6.61
N VAL A 224 3.32 -3.26 -7.83
CA VAL A 224 3.68 -2.52 -9.05
C VAL A 224 2.42 -1.89 -9.63
N HIS A 225 2.44 -0.58 -9.80
CA HIS A 225 1.28 0.21 -10.24
C HIS A 225 1.48 0.79 -11.64
N GLY A 226 0.38 0.88 -12.40
CA GLY A 226 0.34 1.56 -13.70
C GLY A 226 1.01 0.80 -14.84
N ALA A 227 1.30 -0.49 -14.67
CA ALA A 227 1.85 -1.32 -15.74
C ALA A 227 0.80 -1.58 -16.85
N ASP A 228 1.25 -1.67 -18.08
CA ASP A 228 0.42 -2.22 -19.15
C ASP A 228 0.12 -3.69 -18.87
N PRO A 229 -1.15 -4.14 -18.88
CA PRO A 229 -1.52 -5.47 -18.47
C PRO A 229 -0.88 -6.57 -19.33
N LEU A 230 -0.86 -6.42 -20.65
CA LEU A 230 -0.28 -7.44 -21.55
C LEU A 230 1.23 -7.56 -21.37
N THR A 231 1.92 -6.43 -21.23
CA THR A 231 3.35 -6.40 -20.95
C THR A 231 3.66 -7.07 -19.60
N ALA A 232 2.85 -6.80 -18.58
CA ALA A 232 2.98 -7.43 -17.27
C ALA A 232 2.81 -8.95 -17.35
N LEU A 233 1.77 -9.44 -18.04
CA LEU A 233 1.52 -10.88 -18.20
C LEU A 233 2.64 -11.58 -18.96
N LYS A 234 3.13 -10.99 -20.06
CA LYS A 234 4.27 -11.53 -20.82
C LYS A 234 5.53 -11.64 -19.94
N ARG A 235 5.78 -10.61 -19.12
CA ARG A 235 6.93 -10.61 -18.21
C ARG A 235 6.78 -11.65 -17.10
N LEU A 236 5.59 -11.84 -16.51
CA LEU A 236 5.33 -12.89 -15.53
C LEU A 236 5.51 -14.29 -16.15
N ALA A 237 4.97 -14.52 -17.36
CA ALA A 237 5.11 -15.78 -18.08
C ALA A 237 6.58 -16.09 -18.40
N SER A 238 7.37 -15.10 -18.83
CA SER A 238 8.81 -15.28 -19.11
C SER A 238 9.63 -15.62 -17.86
N ARG A 239 9.10 -15.34 -16.67
CA ARG A 239 9.68 -15.73 -15.37
C ARG A 239 9.12 -17.06 -14.84
N GLY A 240 8.37 -17.80 -15.66
CA GLY A 240 7.89 -19.14 -15.34
C GLY A 240 6.59 -19.19 -14.55
N LEU A 241 5.87 -18.08 -14.36
CA LEU A 241 4.57 -18.11 -13.72
C LEU A 241 3.50 -18.59 -14.70
N LYS A 242 2.64 -19.50 -14.24
CA LYS A 242 1.40 -19.82 -14.95
C LYS A 242 0.37 -18.72 -14.75
N ILE A 243 -0.16 -18.21 -15.84
CA ILE A 243 -1.13 -17.11 -15.84
C ILE A 243 -2.54 -17.70 -15.90
N TYR A 244 -3.37 -17.39 -14.91
CA TYR A 244 -4.75 -17.82 -14.82
C TYR A 244 -5.69 -16.62 -14.88
N ALA A 245 -6.53 -16.56 -15.90
CA ALA A 245 -7.57 -15.56 -16.03
C ALA A 245 -8.82 -15.95 -15.23
N ALA A 246 -9.24 -15.12 -14.26
CA ALA A 246 -10.52 -15.29 -13.60
C ALA A 246 -11.65 -14.89 -14.58
N SER A 247 -12.42 -15.86 -15.04
CA SER A 247 -13.50 -15.63 -16.01
C SER A 247 -14.85 -16.02 -15.42
N SER A 248 -15.89 -15.23 -15.74
CA SER A 248 -17.28 -15.56 -15.43
C SER A 248 -17.98 -16.29 -16.59
N ARG A 249 -17.35 -16.35 -17.75
CA ARG A 249 -17.93 -16.92 -18.97
C ARG A 249 -17.09 -18.10 -19.46
N ARG A 250 -17.74 -19.06 -20.10
CA ARG A 250 -17.03 -20.06 -20.91
C ARG A 250 -16.52 -19.34 -22.17
N ALA A 251 -15.21 -19.19 -22.28
CA ALA A 251 -14.61 -18.65 -23.49
C ALA A 251 -14.86 -19.61 -24.67
N ASP A 252 -15.21 -19.06 -25.83
CA ASP A 252 -15.51 -19.86 -27.03
C ASP A 252 -14.32 -20.70 -27.53
N THR A 253 -13.10 -20.35 -27.12
CA THR A 253 -11.86 -20.94 -27.69
C THR A 253 -11.14 -21.94 -26.77
N ARG A 254 -11.36 -21.91 -25.43
CA ARG A 254 -10.73 -22.82 -24.48
C ARG A 254 -11.70 -23.15 -23.35
N GLN A 255 -11.82 -24.45 -23.02
CA GLN A 255 -12.61 -24.83 -21.84
C GLN A 255 -11.92 -24.32 -20.57
N PRO A 256 -12.62 -23.53 -19.72
CA PRO A 256 -12.07 -23.07 -18.46
C PRO A 256 -11.90 -24.26 -17.51
N VAL A 257 -10.87 -24.19 -16.67
CA VAL A 257 -10.64 -25.17 -15.61
C VAL A 257 -11.38 -24.73 -14.33
N LEU A 258 -11.79 -25.71 -13.53
CA LEU A 258 -12.32 -25.42 -12.19
C LEU A 258 -11.17 -25.07 -11.24
N PRO A 259 -11.39 -24.28 -10.19
CA PRO A 259 -10.34 -23.85 -9.25
C PRO A 259 -9.54 -25.04 -8.68
N GLN A 260 -10.22 -26.13 -8.30
CA GLN A 260 -9.60 -27.34 -7.75
C GLN A 260 -8.80 -28.15 -8.78
N ALA A 261 -9.06 -27.97 -10.08
CA ALA A 261 -8.35 -28.63 -11.18
C ALA A 261 -7.18 -27.80 -11.72
N ALA A 262 -7.11 -26.51 -11.37
CA ALA A 262 -5.98 -25.65 -11.68
C ALA A 262 -4.80 -26.01 -10.77
N ASP A 263 -3.61 -26.15 -11.34
CA ASP A 263 -2.40 -26.37 -10.56
C ASP A 263 -1.87 -25.02 -10.02
N LEU A 264 -2.33 -24.65 -8.84
CA LEU A 264 -1.99 -23.39 -8.14
C LEU A 264 -0.86 -23.58 -7.11
N ARG A 265 -0.27 -24.77 -7.02
CA ARG A 265 0.84 -25.08 -6.12
C ARG A 265 2.13 -24.41 -6.56
N HIS A 266 2.35 -24.36 -7.87
CA HIS A 266 3.52 -23.75 -8.50
C HIS A 266 3.39 -22.23 -8.67
N PRO A 267 4.47 -21.52 -9.05
CA PRO A 267 4.43 -20.09 -9.33
C PRO A 267 3.31 -19.72 -10.28
N ALA A 268 2.44 -18.82 -9.85
CA ALA A 268 1.22 -18.47 -10.57
C ALA A 268 0.88 -16.98 -10.50
N ALA A 269 0.16 -16.50 -11.51
CA ALA A 269 -0.50 -15.21 -11.47
C ALA A 269 -2.01 -15.38 -11.70
N ILE A 270 -2.81 -14.73 -10.87
CA ILE A 270 -4.28 -14.68 -10.98
C ILE A 270 -4.64 -13.31 -11.53
N VAL A 271 -5.30 -13.27 -12.68
CA VAL A 271 -5.71 -12.03 -13.36
C VAL A 271 -7.19 -11.81 -13.12
N VAL A 272 -7.52 -10.63 -12.59
CA VAL A 272 -8.90 -10.23 -12.28
C VAL A 272 -9.22 -9.00 -13.14
N GLY A 273 -10.33 -9.07 -13.86
CA GLY A 273 -10.76 -8.04 -14.78
C GLY A 273 -11.69 -6.99 -14.19
N ASN A 274 -12.14 -6.09 -15.06
CA ASN A 274 -13.14 -5.08 -14.74
C ASN A 274 -14.47 -5.70 -14.29
N GLU A 275 -15.18 -5.02 -13.40
CA GLU A 275 -16.41 -5.51 -12.78
C GLU A 275 -17.55 -5.72 -13.80
N SER A 276 -17.61 -4.92 -14.83
CA SER A 276 -18.67 -4.95 -15.85
C SER A 276 -18.21 -5.61 -17.14
N ALA A 277 -17.04 -5.22 -17.65
CA ALA A 277 -16.53 -5.68 -18.95
C ALA A 277 -15.74 -7.02 -18.83
N GLY A 278 -15.31 -7.38 -17.63
CA GLY A 278 -14.42 -8.55 -17.45
C GLY A 278 -13.00 -8.28 -17.93
N LEU A 279 -12.37 -9.31 -18.46
CA LEU A 279 -11.05 -9.24 -19.11
C LEU A 279 -11.24 -9.02 -20.62
N SER A 280 -10.31 -8.28 -21.23
CA SER A 280 -10.32 -8.14 -22.69
C SER A 280 -9.89 -9.46 -23.36
N PRO A 281 -10.33 -9.73 -24.62
CA PRO A 281 -9.96 -10.93 -25.35
C PRO A 281 -8.44 -11.13 -25.44
N GLU A 282 -7.68 -10.04 -25.56
CA GLU A 282 -6.21 -10.08 -25.65
C GLU A 282 -5.59 -10.53 -24.32
N ILE A 283 -6.15 -10.09 -23.18
CA ILE A 283 -5.69 -10.52 -21.85
C ILE A 283 -6.04 -11.99 -21.62
N GLU A 284 -7.26 -12.41 -21.99
CA GLU A 284 -7.67 -13.82 -21.90
C GLU A 284 -6.81 -14.72 -22.79
N ALA A 285 -6.48 -14.28 -24.01
CA ALA A 285 -5.60 -15.01 -24.91
C ALA A 285 -4.15 -15.12 -24.40
N ALA A 286 -3.68 -14.12 -23.65
CA ALA A 286 -2.35 -14.12 -23.03
C ALA A 286 -2.26 -15.02 -21.79
N ALA A 287 -3.37 -15.44 -21.22
CA ALA A 287 -3.40 -16.38 -20.10
C ALA A 287 -3.12 -17.83 -20.59
N HIS A 288 -2.51 -18.62 -19.71
CA HIS A 288 -2.30 -20.06 -19.98
C HIS A 288 -3.61 -20.83 -19.87
N SER A 289 -4.51 -20.39 -18.98
CA SER A 289 -5.82 -21.01 -18.78
C SER A 289 -6.78 -20.00 -18.13
N SER A 290 -8.08 -20.20 -18.37
CA SER A 290 -9.13 -19.48 -17.62
C SER A 290 -9.61 -20.35 -16.47
N ILE A 291 -9.85 -19.74 -15.31
CA ILE A 291 -10.47 -20.40 -14.16
C ILE A 291 -11.90 -19.90 -14.03
N LEU A 292 -12.84 -20.84 -14.00
CA LEU A 292 -14.26 -20.58 -13.78
C LEU A 292 -14.68 -21.08 -12.40
N ILE A 293 -15.17 -20.17 -11.55
CA ILE A 293 -15.81 -20.54 -10.28
C ILE A 293 -17.23 -21.01 -10.59
N PRO A 294 -17.59 -22.28 -10.29
CA PRO A 294 -18.93 -22.79 -10.60
C PRO A 294 -19.97 -22.13 -9.70
N LEU A 295 -21.02 -21.62 -10.30
CA LEU A 295 -22.16 -21.02 -9.61
C LEU A 295 -23.34 -21.97 -9.66
N LEU A 296 -24.03 -22.17 -8.54
CA LEU A 296 -25.13 -23.12 -8.39
C LEU A 296 -26.52 -22.50 -8.61
N SER A 297 -26.57 -21.23 -8.97
CA SER A 297 -27.82 -20.47 -9.14
C SER A 297 -27.81 -19.63 -10.41
N ASN A 298 -28.91 -18.95 -10.68
CA ASN A 298 -29.06 -18.04 -11.83
C ASN A 298 -28.32 -16.71 -11.66
N VAL A 299 -27.26 -16.66 -10.85
CA VAL A 299 -26.39 -15.49 -10.73
C VAL A 299 -25.34 -15.56 -11.84
N ASP A 300 -25.24 -14.51 -12.63
CA ASP A 300 -24.36 -14.46 -13.81
C ASP A 300 -22.88 -14.38 -13.45
N SER A 301 -22.54 -13.74 -12.32
CA SER A 301 -21.15 -13.54 -11.90
C SER A 301 -21.04 -13.25 -10.40
N LEU A 302 -19.84 -13.39 -9.84
CA LEU A 302 -19.47 -12.88 -8.53
C LEU A 302 -18.86 -11.48 -8.63
N ASN A 303 -18.96 -10.71 -7.56
CA ASN A 303 -18.16 -9.51 -7.40
C ASN A 303 -16.68 -9.84 -7.59
N ALA A 304 -15.93 -8.94 -8.25
CA ALA A 304 -14.52 -9.15 -8.61
C ALA A 304 -13.63 -9.49 -7.38
N ALA A 305 -13.87 -8.81 -6.25
CA ALA A 305 -13.10 -9.07 -5.03
C ALA A 305 -13.47 -10.41 -4.38
N VAL A 306 -14.73 -10.82 -4.46
CA VAL A 306 -15.17 -12.14 -3.99
C VAL A 306 -14.55 -13.24 -4.84
N ALA A 307 -14.60 -13.13 -6.16
CA ALA A 307 -13.98 -14.07 -7.07
C ALA A 307 -12.48 -14.22 -6.83
N ALA A 308 -11.77 -13.10 -6.73
CA ALA A 308 -10.35 -13.06 -6.40
C ALA A 308 -10.06 -13.76 -5.05
N SER A 309 -10.86 -13.47 -4.02
CA SER A 309 -10.67 -14.05 -2.68
C SER A 309 -10.85 -15.56 -2.67
N VAL A 310 -11.83 -16.11 -3.43
CA VAL A 310 -12.05 -17.54 -3.57
C VAL A 310 -10.84 -18.21 -4.24
N LEU A 311 -10.32 -17.63 -5.33
CA LEU A 311 -9.16 -18.17 -6.03
C LEU A 311 -7.88 -18.11 -5.20
N LEU A 312 -7.68 -17.03 -4.45
CA LEU A 312 -6.55 -16.88 -3.54
C LEU A 312 -6.62 -17.87 -2.37
N TYR A 313 -7.82 -18.06 -1.79
CA TYR A 313 -8.03 -19.07 -0.76
C TYR A 313 -7.74 -20.48 -1.30
N GLU A 314 -8.24 -20.82 -2.49
CA GLU A 314 -7.95 -22.11 -3.11
C GLU A 314 -6.45 -22.31 -3.37
N THR A 315 -5.75 -21.27 -3.81
CA THR A 315 -4.29 -21.31 -3.95
C THR A 315 -3.62 -21.61 -2.62
N ALA A 316 -4.00 -20.90 -1.56
CA ALA A 316 -3.45 -21.13 -0.22
C ALA A 316 -3.78 -22.54 0.30
N ARG A 317 -4.97 -23.06 0.02
CA ARG A 317 -5.40 -24.42 0.38
C ARG A 317 -4.52 -25.47 -0.30
N GLN A 318 -4.30 -25.35 -1.62
CA GLN A 318 -3.47 -26.30 -2.37
C GLN A 318 -2.02 -26.29 -1.88
N ARG A 319 -1.46 -25.11 -1.59
CA ARG A 319 -0.08 -24.95 -1.13
C ARG A 319 0.15 -25.44 0.30
N ARG A 320 -0.89 -25.41 1.17
CA ARG A 320 -0.80 -25.97 2.53
C ARG A 320 -0.88 -27.50 2.54
N GLY A 321 -1.56 -28.12 1.59
CA GLY A 321 -1.70 -29.57 1.50
C GLY A 321 -0.42 -30.32 1.12
N GLU A 322 0.62 -29.61 0.70
CA GLU A 322 1.94 -30.20 0.44
C GLU A 322 2.90 -30.12 1.65
N ALA A 323 2.50 -29.43 2.71
CA ALA A 323 3.31 -29.28 3.92
C ALA A 323 3.08 -30.40 4.97
N THR A 324 2.33 -31.45 4.61
CA THR A 324 2.18 -32.71 5.37
C THR A 324 2.82 -33.86 4.63
#